data_270088ab9131c5e26707a2868eb61fd2
#
_entry.id   270088ab9131c5e26707a2868eb61fd2
#
_cell.length_a   1.000
_cell.length_b   1.000
_cell.length_c   1.000
_cell.angle_alpha   90.00
_cell.angle_beta   90.00
_cell.angle_gamma   90.00
#
_symmetry.space_group_name_H-M   'P 1'
#
loop_
_entity.id
_entity.type
_entity.pdbx_description
1 polymer ?
#
loop_
_entity_poly.entity_id
_entity_poly.type
_entity_poly.pdbx_seq_one_letter_code
_entity_poly.pdbx_strand_id
1 'polypeptide(L)'
;MATNDLDNKKTAARNWFEQLQGDIITRFEALEADAPTSLYPQDTGKFEKTAWKRGDGSEDLGGGTMAIMKGRLFEKVGVHTSTVYGEFSDEFRSQIPGAEESDGRFWASGISLIAHLTNPRVPAVHMNTRMIATSKTWFGGGADLTPLLDFQRHQHFEDSLDFHAALKIACDNHDKEYYPKFKKWCDEYFHLAHRDEPRGIGGIFYDRHDSGDWNADLVFTHDVWINVGESLSDILCEDEVRIPIPAVLAASSTTVMTA
;
A
#
# COMPACT_ATOMS: atom_id res chain seq x y z
N MET A 1 29.24 -3.39 14.14
CA MET A 1 28.21 -4.43 13.94
C MET A 1 26.80 -3.82 13.75
N ALA A 2 26.37 -2.83 14.52
CA ALA A 2 25.02 -2.22 14.40
C ALA A 2 24.74 -1.50 13.07
N THR A 3 25.71 -0.84 12.45
CA THR A 3 25.54 -0.14 11.16
C THR A 3 25.22 -1.09 10.02
N ASN A 4 25.81 -2.30 9.99
CA ASN A 4 25.58 -3.27 8.92
C ASN A 4 24.15 -3.86 8.98
N ASP A 5 23.57 -4.04 10.17
CA ASP A 5 22.21 -4.57 10.35
C ASP A 5 21.16 -3.57 9.84
N LEU A 6 21.28 -2.28 10.19
CA LEU A 6 20.35 -1.24 9.72
C LEU A 6 20.40 -1.07 8.20
N ASP A 7 21.59 -1.12 7.60
CA ASP A 7 21.73 -0.99 6.15
C ASP A 7 21.17 -2.20 5.40
N ASN A 8 21.27 -3.40 5.99
CA ASN A 8 20.61 -4.59 5.47
C ASN A 8 19.08 -4.45 5.51
N LYS A 9 18.51 -3.97 6.63
CA LYS A 9 17.07 -3.71 6.76
C LYS A 9 16.56 -2.70 5.75
N LYS A 10 17.28 -1.57 5.56
CA LYS A 10 16.95 -0.56 4.55
C LYS A 10 16.97 -1.15 3.14
N THR A 11 17.99 -1.96 2.84
CA THR A 11 18.14 -2.60 1.53
C THR A 11 17.02 -3.60 1.27
N ALA A 12 16.71 -4.45 2.27
CA ALA A 12 15.64 -5.43 2.17
C ALA A 12 14.27 -4.78 1.94
N ALA A 13 13.94 -3.75 2.73
CA ALA A 13 12.67 -3.04 2.60
C ALA A 13 12.55 -2.35 1.22
N ARG A 14 13.58 -1.62 0.78
CA ARG A 14 13.59 -0.96 -0.53
C ARG A 14 13.41 -1.96 -1.67
N ASN A 15 14.19 -3.03 -1.68
CA ASN A 15 14.12 -4.05 -2.74
C ASN A 15 12.73 -4.69 -2.80
N TRP A 16 12.13 -4.95 -1.65
CA TRP A 16 10.77 -5.47 -1.61
C TRP A 16 9.76 -4.48 -2.20
N PHE A 17 9.81 -3.19 -1.85
CA PHE A 17 8.90 -2.19 -2.42
C PHE A 17 9.05 -2.03 -3.94
N GLU A 18 10.28 -2.09 -4.45
CA GLU A 18 10.56 -2.03 -5.89
C GLU A 18 10.03 -3.29 -6.61
N GLN A 19 10.22 -4.47 -6.03
CA GLN A 19 9.66 -5.72 -6.55
C GLN A 19 8.13 -5.67 -6.55
N LEU A 20 7.51 -5.30 -5.42
CA LEU A 20 6.06 -5.17 -5.28
C LEU A 20 5.46 -4.22 -6.31
N GLN A 21 6.12 -3.09 -6.60
CA GLN A 21 5.70 -2.20 -7.69
C GLN A 21 5.66 -2.92 -9.03
N GLY A 22 6.68 -3.71 -9.34
CA GLY A 22 6.75 -4.50 -10.58
C GLY A 22 5.63 -5.53 -10.67
N ASP A 23 5.35 -6.23 -9.58
CA ASP A 23 4.32 -7.26 -9.50
C ASP A 23 2.91 -6.67 -9.68
N ILE A 24 2.62 -5.55 -9.01
CA ILE A 24 1.34 -4.83 -9.14
C ILE A 24 1.16 -4.33 -10.58
N ILE A 25 2.17 -3.71 -11.17
CA ILE A 25 2.13 -3.22 -12.54
C ILE A 25 1.79 -4.36 -13.51
N THR A 26 2.49 -5.49 -13.39
CA THR A 26 2.26 -6.65 -14.26
C THR A 26 0.83 -7.17 -14.15
N ARG A 27 0.29 -7.25 -12.94
CA ARG A 27 -1.08 -7.72 -12.70
C ARG A 27 -2.12 -6.75 -13.22
N PHE A 28 -1.97 -5.47 -12.98
CA PHE A 28 -2.93 -4.47 -13.42
C PHE A 28 -2.92 -4.30 -14.94
N GLU A 29 -1.76 -4.45 -15.60
CA GLU A 29 -1.70 -4.50 -17.06
C GLU A 29 -2.36 -5.77 -17.61
N ALA A 30 -2.29 -6.89 -16.91
CA ALA A 30 -3.00 -8.11 -17.31
C ALA A 30 -4.53 -7.92 -17.18
N LEU A 31 -5.02 -7.39 -16.06
CA LEU A 31 -6.43 -7.05 -15.87
C LEU A 31 -6.95 -6.08 -16.93
N GLU A 32 -6.18 -5.05 -17.23
CA GLU A 32 -6.50 -4.06 -18.26
C GLU A 32 -6.61 -4.72 -19.64
N ALA A 33 -5.70 -5.66 -19.96
CA ALA A 33 -5.69 -6.39 -21.22
C ALA A 33 -6.85 -7.38 -21.35
N ASP A 34 -7.18 -8.08 -20.27
CA ASP A 34 -8.21 -9.13 -20.23
C ASP A 34 -9.64 -8.57 -20.09
N ALA A 35 -9.79 -7.29 -19.76
CA ALA A 35 -11.09 -6.62 -19.66
C ALA A 35 -11.90 -6.79 -20.97
N PRO A 36 -13.20 -7.19 -20.89
CA PRO A 36 -13.98 -7.50 -22.08
C PRO A 36 -14.21 -6.26 -22.95
N THR A 37 -13.86 -6.35 -24.21
CA THR A 37 -14.03 -5.25 -25.18
C THR A 37 -15.49 -4.87 -25.42
N SER A 38 -16.42 -5.78 -25.13
CA SER A 38 -17.86 -5.50 -25.20
C SER A 38 -18.34 -4.50 -24.14
N LEU A 39 -17.68 -4.46 -22.98
CA LEU A 39 -17.98 -3.53 -21.89
C LEU A 39 -17.00 -2.35 -21.87
N TYR A 40 -15.78 -2.58 -22.29
CA TYR A 40 -14.68 -1.61 -22.30
C TYR A 40 -14.08 -1.48 -23.70
N PRO A 41 -14.75 -0.76 -24.64
CA PRO A 41 -14.35 -0.73 -26.05
C PRO A 41 -13.14 0.18 -26.34
N GLN A 42 -12.63 0.90 -25.35
CA GLN A 42 -11.49 1.80 -25.50
C GLN A 42 -10.17 1.01 -25.65
N ASP A 43 -9.11 1.70 -25.99
CA ASP A 43 -7.77 1.13 -26.09
C ASP A 43 -7.24 0.71 -24.73
N THR A 44 -6.49 -0.38 -24.71
CA THR A 44 -5.83 -0.91 -23.52
C THR A 44 -4.71 0.02 -23.05
N GLY A 45 -4.73 0.40 -21.78
CA GLY A 45 -3.69 1.20 -21.14
C GLY A 45 -2.44 0.40 -20.82
N LYS A 46 -1.35 1.13 -20.57
CA LYS A 46 -0.10 0.60 -20.00
C LYS A 46 0.50 1.60 -19.04
N PHE A 47 1.30 1.09 -18.09
CA PHE A 47 2.00 1.96 -17.16
C PHE A 47 3.15 2.72 -17.82
N GLU A 48 3.15 4.03 -17.62
CA GLU A 48 4.28 4.90 -17.91
C GLU A 48 5.05 5.14 -16.62
N LYS A 49 6.35 4.81 -16.63
CA LYS A 49 7.25 4.98 -15.48
C LYS A 49 8.06 6.26 -15.64
N THR A 50 8.03 7.11 -14.62
CA THR A 50 8.82 8.34 -14.53
C THR A 50 9.64 8.35 -13.25
N ALA A 51 10.96 8.35 -13.38
CA ALA A 51 11.86 8.54 -12.25
C ALA A 51 11.83 10.00 -11.79
N TRP A 52 11.89 10.21 -10.48
CA TRP A 52 11.98 11.54 -9.88
C TRP A 52 13.06 11.57 -8.79
N LYS A 53 13.59 12.75 -8.52
CA LYS A 53 14.53 13.01 -7.43
C LYS A 53 13.93 14.01 -6.46
N ARG A 54 14.26 13.87 -5.18
CA ARG A 54 13.88 14.83 -4.15
C ARG A 54 14.82 16.04 -4.22
N GLY A 55 14.29 17.26 -4.01
CA GLY A 55 15.06 18.50 -4.03
C GLY A 55 15.34 19.02 -5.45
N ASP A 56 16.25 19.97 -5.54
CA ASP A 56 16.67 20.67 -6.77
C ASP A 56 17.88 20.02 -7.47
N GLY A 57 18.37 18.93 -6.91
CA GLY A 57 19.53 18.18 -7.44
C GLY A 57 20.89 18.67 -6.93
N SER A 58 20.94 19.66 -6.03
CA SER A 58 22.19 20.12 -5.39
C SER A 58 22.76 19.09 -4.41
N GLU A 59 21.88 18.31 -3.79
CA GLU A 59 22.21 17.24 -2.87
C GLU A 59 21.42 15.96 -3.24
N ASP A 60 21.99 14.80 -2.92
CA ASP A 60 21.27 13.55 -3.02
C ASP A 60 20.36 13.35 -1.77
N LEU A 61 19.08 13.59 -1.94
CA LEU A 61 18.05 13.41 -0.92
C LEU A 61 17.15 12.21 -1.23
N GLY A 62 17.56 11.39 -2.19
CA GLY A 62 16.81 10.25 -2.69
C GLY A 62 15.80 10.62 -3.78
N GLY A 63 14.84 9.73 -4.01
CA GLY A 63 13.86 9.88 -5.08
C GLY A 63 12.95 8.66 -5.15
N GLY A 64 12.47 8.35 -6.36
CA GLY A 64 11.60 7.19 -6.56
C GLY A 64 11.15 7.05 -8.01
N THR A 65 10.17 6.20 -8.20
CA THR A 65 9.54 5.95 -9.51
C THR A 65 8.03 6.14 -9.39
N MET A 66 7.48 7.05 -10.17
CA MET A 66 6.04 7.12 -10.42
C MET A 66 5.71 6.19 -11.58
N ALA A 67 4.72 5.34 -11.41
CA ALA A 67 4.12 4.57 -12.49
C ALA A 67 2.64 4.92 -12.56
N ILE A 68 2.16 5.36 -13.71
CA ILE A 68 0.76 5.80 -13.92
C ILE A 68 0.23 5.12 -15.17
N MET A 69 -0.99 4.58 -15.08
CA MET A 69 -1.73 4.07 -16.22
C MET A 69 -3.10 4.75 -16.28
N LYS A 70 -3.53 5.03 -17.50
CA LYS A 70 -4.92 5.31 -17.89
C LYS A 70 -5.28 4.33 -18.98
N GLY A 71 -6.44 3.70 -18.86
CA GLY A 71 -6.85 2.68 -19.79
C GLY A 71 -8.37 2.56 -19.87
N ARG A 72 -8.82 1.43 -20.33
CA ARG A 72 -10.25 1.14 -20.52
C ARG A 72 -10.91 0.63 -19.24
N LEU A 73 -10.24 -0.21 -18.45
CA LEU A 73 -10.69 -0.70 -17.16
C LEU A 73 -10.37 0.31 -16.05
N PHE A 74 -9.14 0.81 -16.04
CA PHE A 74 -8.68 1.81 -15.07
C PHE A 74 -8.82 3.22 -15.65
N GLU A 75 -9.74 4.02 -15.08
CA GLU A 75 -9.78 5.45 -15.38
C GLU A 75 -8.43 6.10 -15.09
N LYS A 76 -7.87 5.77 -13.92
CA LYS A 76 -6.52 6.15 -13.54
C LYS A 76 -6.02 5.28 -12.40
N VAL A 77 -4.83 4.77 -12.54
CA VAL A 77 -4.13 4.07 -11.46
C VAL A 77 -2.69 4.57 -11.36
N GLY A 78 -2.23 4.74 -10.11
CA GLY A 78 -0.85 5.11 -9.79
C GLY A 78 -0.24 4.12 -8.81
N VAL A 79 0.97 3.65 -9.11
CA VAL A 79 1.78 2.81 -8.23
C VAL A 79 3.14 3.45 -8.09
N HIS A 80 3.45 3.99 -6.94
CA HIS A 80 4.62 4.85 -6.74
C HIS A 80 5.52 4.29 -5.66
N THR A 81 6.82 4.20 -5.93
CA THR A 81 7.85 3.92 -4.93
C THR A 81 8.66 5.17 -4.62
N SER A 82 9.13 5.26 -3.39
CA SER A 82 10.04 6.30 -2.96
C SER A 82 11.08 5.73 -1.99
N THR A 83 12.30 6.26 -2.07
CA THR A 83 13.33 6.11 -1.04
C THR A 83 13.95 7.49 -0.85
N VAL A 84 13.71 8.09 0.30
CA VAL A 84 14.14 9.45 0.62
C VAL A 84 14.84 9.49 1.97
N TYR A 85 15.75 10.42 2.09
CA TYR A 85 16.51 10.65 3.32
C TYR A 85 16.82 12.14 3.49
N GLY A 86 17.28 12.51 4.67
CA GLY A 86 17.57 13.89 5.01
C GLY A 86 17.51 14.11 6.51
N GLU A 87 17.24 15.34 6.91
CA GLU A 87 17.11 15.73 8.30
C GLU A 87 15.74 16.32 8.56
N PHE A 88 15.16 15.98 9.73
CA PHE A 88 13.97 16.64 10.25
C PHE A 88 14.35 18.03 10.76
N SER A 89 13.44 18.99 10.64
CA SER A 89 13.60 20.28 11.31
C SER A 89 13.62 20.10 12.84
N ASP A 90 14.25 21.02 13.54
CA ASP A 90 14.39 20.97 15.00
C ASP A 90 13.03 20.86 15.73
N GLU A 91 11.97 21.46 15.16
CA GLU A 91 10.62 21.40 15.66
C GLU A 91 10.02 19.98 15.65
N PHE A 92 10.35 19.18 14.62
CA PHE A 92 9.84 17.82 14.45
C PHE A 92 10.68 16.76 15.16
N ARG A 93 11.97 17.02 15.45
CA ARG A 93 12.87 16.03 16.07
C ARG A 93 12.30 15.41 17.33
N SER A 94 11.76 16.24 18.23
CA SER A 94 11.19 15.78 19.51
C SER A 94 9.92 14.93 19.37
N GLN A 95 9.26 14.96 18.22
CA GLN A 95 8.02 14.24 17.95
C GLN A 95 8.22 12.90 17.25
N ILE A 96 9.42 12.66 16.68
CA ILE A 96 9.72 11.48 15.88
C ILE A 96 10.60 10.52 16.69
N PRO A 97 10.21 9.25 16.82
CA PRO A 97 10.99 8.25 17.55
C PRO A 97 12.44 8.18 17.03
N GLY A 98 13.41 8.29 17.93
CA GLY A 98 14.83 8.15 17.62
C GLY A 98 15.44 9.27 16.78
N ALA A 99 14.73 10.37 16.51
CA ALA A 99 15.24 11.45 15.68
C ALA A 99 16.30 12.30 16.44
N GLU A 100 16.14 12.49 17.75
CA GLU A 100 17.13 13.21 18.56
C GLU A 100 18.47 12.47 18.58
N GLU A 101 18.45 11.15 18.79
CA GLU A 101 19.64 10.30 18.85
C GLU A 101 20.33 10.12 17.48
N SER A 102 19.63 10.43 16.38
CA SER A 102 20.16 10.38 15.00
C SER A 102 20.56 11.77 14.46
N ASP A 103 20.64 12.80 15.31
CA ASP A 103 20.85 14.21 14.89
C ASP A 103 19.82 14.69 13.87
N GLY A 104 18.57 14.25 14.01
CA GLY A 104 17.48 14.54 13.09
C GLY A 104 17.52 13.73 11.79
N ARG A 105 18.54 12.92 11.55
CA ARG A 105 18.67 12.16 10.30
C ARG A 105 17.64 11.08 10.21
N PHE A 106 17.04 10.94 9.02
CA PHE A 106 16.09 9.89 8.72
C PHE A 106 16.35 9.26 7.35
N TRP A 107 15.86 8.07 7.20
CA TRP A 107 15.67 7.37 5.93
C TRP A 107 14.25 6.82 5.90
N ALA A 108 13.58 6.96 4.77
CA ALA A 108 12.23 6.43 4.58
C ALA A 108 12.11 5.83 3.18
N SER A 109 11.53 4.64 3.10
CA SER A 109 11.17 4.02 1.83
C SER A 109 9.75 3.48 1.91
N GLY A 110 9.06 3.45 0.77
CA GLY A 110 7.70 2.95 0.73
C GLY A 110 7.13 2.84 -0.67
N ILE A 111 5.94 2.28 -0.71
CA ILE A 111 5.11 2.14 -1.91
C ILE A 111 3.71 2.70 -1.61
N SER A 112 3.10 3.29 -2.62
CA SER A 112 1.72 3.80 -2.58
C SER A 112 0.98 3.38 -3.84
N LEU A 113 -0.27 2.95 -3.66
CA LEU A 113 -1.21 2.56 -4.71
C LEU A 113 -2.49 3.40 -4.57
N ILE A 114 -2.96 3.94 -5.68
CA ILE A 114 -4.31 4.51 -5.80
C ILE A 114 -4.88 4.00 -7.11
N ALA A 115 -6.02 3.31 -7.07
CA ALA A 115 -6.69 2.82 -8.27
C ALA A 115 -8.14 3.32 -8.33
N HIS A 116 -8.47 3.98 -9.43
CA HIS A 116 -9.82 4.39 -9.79
C HIS A 116 -10.21 3.69 -11.09
N LEU A 117 -11.37 3.06 -11.09
CA LEU A 117 -11.89 2.30 -12.22
C LEU A 117 -12.90 3.12 -13.02
N THR A 118 -13.08 2.77 -14.29
CA THR A 118 -14.08 3.42 -15.16
C THR A 118 -15.50 3.03 -14.79
N ASN A 119 -15.71 1.82 -14.23
CA ASN A 119 -16.99 1.40 -13.72
C ASN A 119 -17.22 1.97 -12.32
N PRO A 120 -18.22 2.85 -12.09
CA PRO A 120 -18.48 3.44 -10.79
C PRO A 120 -19.01 2.44 -9.74
N ARG A 121 -19.38 1.23 -10.14
CA ARG A 121 -19.75 0.16 -9.21
C ARG A 121 -18.54 -0.47 -8.52
N VAL A 122 -17.36 -0.32 -9.08
CA VAL A 122 -16.13 -0.82 -8.50
C VAL A 122 -15.50 0.25 -7.61
N PRO A 123 -15.32 -0.03 -6.32
CA PRO A 123 -14.78 0.95 -5.39
C PRO A 123 -13.36 1.40 -5.76
N ALA A 124 -13.04 2.66 -5.44
CA ALA A 124 -11.66 3.11 -5.47
C ALA A 124 -10.89 2.53 -4.28
N VAL A 125 -9.65 2.12 -4.51
CA VAL A 125 -8.75 1.58 -3.48
C VAL A 125 -7.56 2.49 -3.27
N HIS A 126 -7.21 2.68 -1.99
CA HIS A 126 -5.99 3.36 -1.56
C HIS A 126 -5.21 2.42 -0.67
N MET A 127 -3.92 2.32 -0.95
CA MET A 127 -3.03 1.45 -0.19
C MET A 127 -1.64 2.06 -0.13
N ASN A 128 -1.02 2.01 1.03
CA ASN A 128 0.38 2.41 1.17
C ASN A 128 1.07 1.62 2.28
N THR A 129 2.37 1.52 2.16
CA THR A 129 3.21 1.07 3.27
C THR A 129 4.59 1.69 3.17
N ARG A 130 5.24 1.82 4.32
CA ARG A 130 6.55 2.44 4.44
C ARG A 130 7.35 1.84 5.58
N MET A 131 8.66 1.85 5.45
CA MET A 131 9.60 1.69 6.55
C MET A 131 10.31 3.02 6.79
N ILE A 132 10.39 3.45 8.04
CA ILE A 132 11.14 4.63 8.47
C ILE A 132 12.26 4.20 9.39
N ALA A 133 13.43 4.81 9.23
CA ALA A 133 14.60 4.58 10.05
C ALA A 133 15.23 5.91 10.50
N THR A 134 15.44 6.01 11.80
CA THR A 134 16.25 7.01 12.51
C THR A 134 17.34 6.27 13.28
N SER A 135 17.49 6.48 14.60
CA SER A 135 18.15 5.54 15.52
C SER A 135 17.25 4.33 15.83
N LYS A 136 15.94 4.41 15.48
CA LYS A 136 14.94 3.35 15.55
C LYS A 136 14.40 3.03 14.16
N THR A 137 13.73 1.90 14.03
CA THR A 137 13.05 1.50 12.79
C THR A 137 11.61 1.12 13.08
N TRP A 138 10.70 1.46 12.18
CA TRP A 138 9.30 1.04 12.29
C TRP A 138 8.64 0.99 10.92
N PHE A 139 7.52 0.30 10.87
CA PHE A 139 6.64 0.29 9.70
C PHE A 139 5.39 1.15 9.91
N GLY A 140 4.83 1.59 8.83
CA GLY A 140 3.53 2.23 8.78
C GLY A 140 2.85 1.91 7.48
N GLY A 141 1.53 1.90 7.48
CA GLY A 141 0.79 1.58 6.27
C GLY A 141 -0.71 1.52 6.50
N GLY A 142 -1.39 1.05 5.50
CA GLY A 142 -2.82 0.83 5.53
C GLY A 142 -3.42 0.64 4.16
N ALA A 143 -4.67 0.22 4.17
CA ALA A 143 -5.50 0.10 2.98
C ALA A 143 -6.92 0.52 3.34
N ASP A 144 -7.57 1.26 2.44
CA ASP A 144 -8.96 1.63 2.58
C ASP A 144 -9.69 1.57 1.23
N LEU A 145 -10.99 1.29 1.29
CA LEU A 145 -11.85 1.16 0.13
C LEU A 145 -12.89 2.28 0.12
N THR A 146 -13.05 2.93 -1.03
CA THR A 146 -14.00 4.04 -1.21
C THR A 146 -14.98 3.72 -2.32
N PRO A 147 -16.18 3.16 -2.01
CA PRO A 147 -17.25 3.02 -2.97
C PRO A 147 -17.71 4.38 -3.49
N LEU A 148 -18.04 4.46 -4.78
CA LEU A 148 -18.46 5.68 -5.45
C LEU A 148 -19.98 5.87 -5.39
N LEU A 149 -20.75 4.79 -5.21
CA LEU A 149 -22.21 4.80 -5.18
C LEU A 149 -22.70 4.69 -3.73
N ASP A 150 -23.67 5.53 -3.35
CA ASP A 150 -24.15 5.63 -1.96
C ASP A 150 -24.68 4.29 -1.41
N PHE A 151 -25.34 3.48 -2.23
CA PHE A 151 -25.87 2.19 -1.78
C PHE A 151 -24.79 1.15 -1.44
N GLN A 152 -23.54 1.36 -1.86
CA GLN A 152 -22.40 0.50 -1.54
C GLN A 152 -21.63 1.00 -0.30
N ARG A 153 -21.90 2.22 0.18
CA ARG A 153 -21.14 2.87 1.26
C ARG A 153 -21.60 2.43 2.65
N HIS A 154 -21.68 1.14 2.88
CA HIS A 154 -22.01 0.60 4.21
C HIS A 154 -21.30 -0.74 4.49
N GLN A 155 -21.07 -1.01 5.77
CA GLN A 155 -20.26 -2.14 6.25
C GLN A 155 -20.83 -3.54 5.91
N HIS A 156 -22.08 -3.63 5.49
CA HIS A 156 -22.76 -4.89 5.14
C HIS A 156 -22.85 -5.12 3.64
N PHE A 157 -22.26 -4.24 2.83
CA PHE A 157 -22.16 -4.47 1.40
C PHE A 157 -21.09 -5.54 1.13
N GLU A 158 -21.28 -6.34 0.09
CA GLU A 158 -20.45 -7.52 -0.20
C GLU A 158 -18.96 -7.15 -0.29
N ASP A 159 -18.60 -6.18 -1.12
CA ASP A 159 -17.21 -5.68 -1.24
C ASP A 159 -16.62 -5.26 0.10
N SER A 160 -17.44 -4.64 0.96
CA SER A 160 -17.02 -4.22 2.30
C SER A 160 -16.72 -5.41 3.20
N LEU A 161 -17.57 -6.42 3.17
CA LEU A 161 -17.40 -7.64 3.96
C LEU A 161 -16.14 -8.39 3.55
N ASP A 162 -15.92 -8.56 2.24
CA ASP A 162 -14.76 -9.29 1.70
C ASP A 162 -13.46 -8.57 1.95
N PHE A 163 -13.44 -7.25 1.73
CA PHE A 163 -12.27 -6.42 2.01
C PHE A 163 -11.88 -6.44 3.49
N HIS A 164 -12.85 -6.27 4.38
CA HIS A 164 -12.59 -6.33 5.82
C HIS A 164 -12.23 -7.74 6.31
N ALA A 165 -12.79 -8.80 5.69
CA ALA A 165 -12.41 -10.18 6.00
C ALA A 165 -10.95 -10.46 5.62
N ALA A 166 -10.51 -10.03 4.45
CA ALA A 166 -9.12 -10.15 3.99
C ALA A 166 -8.13 -9.41 4.92
N LEU A 167 -8.44 -8.17 5.28
CA LEU A 167 -7.64 -7.39 6.23
C LEU A 167 -7.59 -8.04 7.62
N LYS A 168 -8.73 -8.60 8.06
CA LYS A 168 -8.78 -9.31 9.34
C LYS A 168 -7.93 -10.57 9.33
N ILE A 169 -7.95 -11.35 8.26
CA ILE A 169 -7.08 -12.53 8.10
C ILE A 169 -5.61 -12.11 8.16
N ALA A 170 -5.21 -11.09 7.41
CA ALA A 170 -3.84 -10.59 7.42
C ALA A 170 -3.38 -10.19 8.83
N CYS A 171 -4.23 -9.50 9.58
CA CYS A 171 -3.92 -9.09 10.95
C CYS A 171 -3.88 -10.26 11.92
N ASP A 172 -4.90 -11.14 11.90
CA ASP A 172 -5.08 -12.25 12.83
C ASP A 172 -3.97 -13.32 12.72
N ASN A 173 -3.30 -13.40 11.58
CA ASN A 173 -2.13 -14.28 11.40
C ASN A 173 -0.94 -13.85 12.26
N HIS A 174 -0.91 -12.60 12.72
CA HIS A 174 0.16 -12.02 13.52
C HIS A 174 -0.30 -11.72 14.95
N ASP A 175 -1.37 -10.94 15.10
CA ASP A 175 -1.97 -10.63 16.39
C ASP A 175 -3.45 -10.30 16.22
N LYS A 176 -4.31 -10.94 17.02
CA LYS A 176 -5.77 -10.74 16.97
C LYS A 176 -6.20 -9.32 17.39
N GLU A 177 -5.35 -8.58 18.11
CA GLU A 177 -5.60 -7.20 18.49
C GLU A 177 -5.26 -6.20 17.36
N TYR A 178 -4.53 -6.62 16.33
CA TYR A 178 -4.13 -5.72 15.24
C TYR A 178 -5.35 -5.22 14.45
N TYR A 179 -6.23 -6.13 14.02
CA TYR A 179 -7.38 -5.71 13.22
C TYR A 179 -8.30 -4.73 13.95
N PRO A 180 -8.82 -4.99 15.15
CA PRO A 180 -9.69 -4.03 15.84
C PRO A 180 -8.98 -2.70 16.13
N LYS A 181 -7.71 -2.72 16.48
CA LYS A 181 -6.91 -1.53 16.73
C LYS A 181 -6.70 -0.69 15.47
N PHE A 182 -6.26 -1.31 14.39
CA PHE A 182 -5.91 -0.61 13.15
C PHE A 182 -7.14 -0.19 12.36
N LYS A 183 -8.24 -0.96 12.42
CA LYS A 183 -9.52 -0.54 11.86
C LYS A 183 -10.04 0.72 12.53
N LYS A 184 -10.07 0.73 13.86
CA LYS A 184 -10.50 1.90 14.61
C LYS A 184 -9.65 3.12 14.26
N TRP A 185 -8.34 2.95 14.19
CA TRP A 185 -7.44 4.04 13.81
C TRP A 185 -7.68 4.54 12.38
N CYS A 186 -7.95 3.63 11.43
CA CYS A 186 -8.32 3.97 10.07
C CYS A 186 -9.60 4.83 10.03
N ASP A 187 -10.64 4.42 10.76
CA ASP A 187 -11.92 5.13 10.82
C ASP A 187 -11.75 6.56 11.38
N GLU A 188 -10.90 6.74 12.38
CA GLU A 188 -10.58 8.04 12.98
C GLU A 188 -9.71 8.90 12.04
N TYR A 189 -8.68 8.32 11.43
CA TYR A 189 -7.72 9.04 10.59
C TYR A 189 -8.32 9.57 9.29
N PHE A 190 -9.20 8.80 8.68
CA PHE A 190 -9.85 9.15 7.40
C PHE A 190 -11.24 9.76 7.58
N HIS A 191 -11.63 10.14 8.79
CA HIS A 191 -12.88 10.85 9.02
C HIS A 191 -12.86 12.24 8.38
N LEU A 192 -13.88 12.53 7.55
CA LEU A 192 -14.05 13.81 6.85
C LEU A 192 -14.81 14.79 7.76
N ALA A 193 -14.10 15.48 8.64
CA ALA A 193 -14.69 16.35 9.65
C ALA A 193 -15.65 17.43 9.08
N HIS A 194 -15.38 17.91 7.85
CA HIS A 194 -16.21 18.92 7.18
C HIS A 194 -17.55 18.38 6.65
N ARG A 195 -17.71 17.06 6.58
CA ARG A 195 -18.92 16.36 6.13
C ARG A 195 -19.53 15.48 7.22
N ASP A 196 -18.81 15.32 8.33
CA ASP A 196 -19.14 14.41 9.43
C ASP A 196 -19.42 12.98 8.97
N GLU A 197 -18.58 12.46 8.07
CA GLU A 197 -18.69 11.12 7.52
C GLU A 197 -17.32 10.44 7.37
N PRO A 198 -17.24 9.09 7.43
CA PRO A 198 -16.01 8.37 7.10
C PRO A 198 -15.71 8.47 5.60
N ARG A 199 -14.43 8.45 5.24
CA ARG A 199 -14.02 8.25 3.84
C ARG A 199 -14.26 6.78 3.46
N GLY A 200 -15.25 6.51 2.60
CA GLY A 200 -15.56 5.17 2.14
C GLY A 200 -16.05 4.23 3.26
N ILE A 201 -15.65 2.98 3.20
CA ILE A 201 -16.03 1.95 4.18
C ILE A 201 -14.90 1.64 5.18
N GLY A 202 -13.81 2.41 5.14
CA GLY A 202 -12.63 2.21 5.98
C GLY A 202 -11.71 1.10 5.49
N GLY A 203 -11.02 0.52 6.41
CA GLY A 203 -9.99 -0.50 6.21
C GLY A 203 -9.13 -0.62 7.46
N ILE A 204 -7.81 -0.63 7.30
CA ILE A 204 -6.85 -0.55 8.41
C ILE A 204 -5.85 0.58 8.16
N PHE A 205 -5.38 1.18 9.26
CA PHE A 205 -4.27 2.13 9.28
C PHE A 205 -3.38 1.87 10.49
N TYR A 206 -2.08 1.83 10.28
CA TYR A 206 -1.08 1.71 11.34
C TYR A 206 0.12 2.61 11.06
N ASP A 207 0.70 3.15 12.10
CA ASP A 207 1.94 3.90 12.06
C ASP A 207 2.78 3.60 13.29
N ARG A 208 4.09 3.82 13.21
CA ARG A 208 5.04 3.53 14.28
C ARG A 208 4.91 2.08 14.79
N HIS A 209 4.63 1.15 13.86
CA HIS A 209 4.54 -0.26 14.20
C HIS A 209 5.95 -0.83 14.37
N ASP A 210 6.24 -1.24 15.59
CA ASP A 210 7.49 -1.84 16.06
C ASP A 210 7.14 -2.81 17.19
N SER A 211 7.08 -4.11 16.85
CA SER A 211 6.81 -5.18 17.83
C SER A 211 8.06 -5.59 18.62
N GLY A 212 9.22 -5.07 18.24
CA GLY A 212 10.52 -5.49 18.73
C GLY A 212 11.18 -6.59 17.87
N ASP A 213 10.46 -7.13 16.89
CA ASP A 213 10.98 -8.05 15.88
C ASP A 213 10.75 -7.48 14.47
N TRP A 214 11.80 -6.90 13.90
CA TRP A 214 11.73 -6.27 12.59
C TRP A 214 11.30 -7.23 11.47
N ASN A 215 11.71 -8.51 11.54
CA ASN A 215 11.31 -9.49 10.53
C ASN A 215 9.83 -9.82 10.63
N ALA A 216 9.30 -9.96 11.85
CA ALA A 216 7.86 -10.16 12.07
C ALA A 216 7.05 -8.98 11.55
N ASP A 217 7.51 -7.74 11.78
CA ASP A 217 6.85 -6.52 11.31
C ASP A 217 6.88 -6.40 9.78
N LEU A 218 8.01 -6.80 9.14
CA LEU A 218 8.10 -6.87 7.68
C LEU A 218 7.12 -7.89 7.11
N VAL A 219 7.05 -9.10 7.69
CA VAL A 219 6.13 -10.15 7.26
C VAL A 219 4.68 -9.72 7.44
N PHE A 220 4.32 -9.10 8.57
CA PHE A 220 2.98 -8.53 8.77
C PHE A 220 2.64 -7.52 7.66
N THR A 221 3.55 -6.58 7.40
CA THR A 221 3.35 -5.56 6.37
C THR A 221 3.18 -6.18 4.97
N HIS A 222 3.91 -7.24 4.69
CA HIS A 222 3.81 -8.02 3.46
C HIS A 222 2.46 -8.75 3.34
N ASP A 223 2.00 -9.40 4.41
CA ASP A 223 0.73 -10.14 4.44
C ASP A 223 -0.47 -9.24 4.22
N VAL A 224 -0.43 -7.99 4.73
CA VAL A 224 -1.46 -6.98 4.43
C VAL A 224 -1.58 -6.75 2.92
N TRP A 225 -0.46 -6.62 2.20
CA TRP A 225 -0.47 -6.42 0.74
C TRP A 225 -0.98 -7.63 -0.02
N ILE A 226 -0.59 -8.85 0.38
CA ILE A 226 -1.01 -10.08 -0.29
C ILE A 226 -2.52 -10.27 -0.14
N ASN A 227 -3.03 -10.25 1.08
CA ASN A 227 -4.46 -10.52 1.35
C ASN A 227 -5.38 -9.46 0.73
N VAL A 228 -4.97 -8.19 0.79
CA VAL A 228 -5.73 -7.12 0.12
C VAL A 228 -5.66 -7.27 -1.39
N GLY A 229 -4.51 -7.61 -1.95
CA GLY A 229 -4.36 -7.83 -3.39
C GLY A 229 -5.22 -8.98 -3.92
N GLU A 230 -5.41 -10.04 -3.14
CA GLU A 230 -6.31 -11.14 -3.46
C GLU A 230 -7.78 -10.69 -3.40
N SER A 231 -8.20 -10.05 -2.33
CA SER A 231 -9.57 -9.51 -2.18
C SER A 231 -9.91 -8.49 -3.27
N LEU A 232 -8.99 -7.58 -3.60
CA LEU A 232 -9.22 -6.62 -4.68
C LEU A 232 -9.37 -7.29 -6.04
N SER A 233 -8.67 -8.40 -6.25
CA SER A 233 -8.83 -9.20 -7.47
C SER A 233 -10.24 -9.76 -7.58
N ASP A 234 -10.82 -10.22 -6.48
CA ASP A 234 -12.18 -10.74 -6.45
C ASP A 234 -13.22 -9.63 -6.67
N ILE A 235 -13.08 -8.51 -5.97
CA ILE A 235 -13.96 -7.33 -6.11
C ILE A 235 -13.93 -6.77 -7.55
N LEU A 236 -12.77 -6.74 -8.20
CA LEU A 236 -12.62 -6.29 -9.58
C LEU A 236 -13.28 -7.23 -10.59
N CYS A 237 -13.59 -8.48 -10.19
CA CYS A 237 -14.10 -9.54 -11.07
C CYS A 237 -15.60 -9.82 -10.92
N GLU A 238 -16.32 -9.27 -9.93
CA GLU A 238 -17.65 -9.75 -9.55
C GLU A 238 -18.85 -9.21 -10.36
N ASP A 239 -18.76 -8.08 -11.04
CA ASP A 239 -19.89 -7.61 -11.87
C ASP A 239 -19.91 -8.22 -13.28
N GLU A 240 -20.50 -9.39 -13.42
CA GLU A 240 -20.78 -10.16 -14.66
C GLU A 240 -19.58 -10.64 -15.47
N VAL A 241 -18.36 -10.29 -15.07
CA VAL A 241 -17.13 -10.73 -15.73
C VAL A 241 -16.11 -11.14 -14.68
N ARG A 242 -16.31 -12.32 -14.10
CA ARG A 242 -15.24 -12.98 -13.32
C ARG A 242 -14.11 -13.37 -14.26
N ILE A 243 -13.07 -12.53 -14.32
CA ILE A 243 -11.82 -12.94 -14.93
C ILE A 243 -11.06 -13.73 -13.85
N PRO A 244 -10.88 -15.06 -13.99
CA PRO A 244 -10.13 -15.83 -13.00
C PRO A 244 -8.68 -15.35 -12.97
N ILE A 245 -8.30 -14.72 -11.88
CA ILE A 245 -6.91 -14.31 -11.68
C ILE A 245 -6.16 -15.51 -11.09
N PRO A 246 -5.14 -16.04 -11.77
CA PRO A 246 -4.32 -17.12 -11.21
C PRO A 246 -3.63 -16.65 -9.93
N ALA A 247 -3.63 -17.49 -8.90
CA ALA A 247 -2.98 -17.27 -7.60
C ALA A 247 -1.46 -17.14 -7.74
N VAL A 248 -0.96 -15.98 -8.18
CA VAL A 248 0.47 -15.73 -8.41
C VAL A 248 1.13 -14.97 -7.25
N LEU A 249 0.36 -14.36 -6.34
CA LEU A 249 0.97 -13.74 -5.14
C LEU A 249 1.43 -14.77 -4.10
N ALA A 250 0.88 -15.98 -4.10
CA ALA A 250 1.34 -17.06 -3.20
C ALA A 250 2.75 -17.57 -3.51
N ALA A 251 3.29 -17.31 -4.70
CA ALA A 251 4.60 -17.83 -5.12
C ALA A 251 5.80 -16.96 -4.68
N SER A 252 5.60 -15.71 -4.24
CA SER A 252 6.73 -14.86 -3.79
C SER A 252 7.14 -15.07 -2.34
N SER A 253 6.38 -15.84 -1.56
CA SER A 253 6.69 -16.10 -0.13
C SER A 253 7.86 -17.07 0.10
N THR A 254 8.34 -17.77 -0.94
CA THR A 254 9.33 -18.86 -0.76
C THR A 254 10.78 -18.40 -0.92
N THR A 255 11.06 -17.19 -1.37
CA THR A 255 12.44 -16.76 -1.69
C THR A 255 13.09 -15.86 -0.62
N VAL A 256 12.38 -15.43 0.40
CA VAL A 256 12.92 -14.53 1.45
C VAL A 256 13.50 -15.27 2.66
N MET A 257 13.36 -16.61 2.73
CA MET A 257 13.78 -17.39 3.91
C MET A 257 15.19 -18.01 3.84
N THR A 258 16.02 -17.68 2.87
CA THR A 258 17.42 -18.15 2.87
C THR A 258 18.39 -17.08 2.35
N ALA A 259 18.79 -16.17 3.22
CA ALA A 259 20.07 -15.46 3.14
C ALA A 259 20.48 -14.94 4.53
#